data_9971c3980f3fa6d30d920b06ccedc2a2
#
_entry.id   9971c3980f3fa6d30d920b06ccedc2a2
#
_cell.length_a   1.000
_cell.length_b   1.000
_cell.length_c   1.000
_cell.angle_alpha   90.00
_cell.angle_beta   90.00
_cell.angle_gamma   90.00
#
_symmetry.space_group_name_H-M   'P 1'
#
loop_
_entity.id
_entity.type
_entity.pdbx_description
1 polymer ?
#
loop_
_entity_poly.entity_id
_entity_poly.type
_entity_poly.pdbx_seq_one_letter_code
_entity_poly.pdbx_strand_id
1 'polypeptide(L)'
;GTPTTDEEYTGELTLSPSQFERALACPLRWFLTTIGADGPSNAAASLGTLIHAVAEEHPHGTPEELTEALEARIEELGYNLDTWAGRHSDRRARAIVENLASYLVGIPGPVEVEQTVSAQVEGVTIRGRMDRLEHVDEGVRVTDLKTGKSGYSAKTVPDNPQLAAYQMALLASGERVAGARIALLGDDKPKYFDQPRLEGQALEDWHDKLRSVSADARGPYFEARP
;
A
#
# COMPACT_ATOMS: atom_id res chain seq x y z
N GLY A 1 -11.85 -7.27 31.14
CA GLY A 1 -11.42 -5.89 30.82
C GLY A 1 -12.62 -4.97 30.72
N THR A 2 -12.39 -3.67 30.77
CA THR A 2 -13.44 -2.69 30.53
C THR A 2 -13.65 -2.58 29.02
N PRO A 3 -14.90 -2.56 28.50
CA PRO A 3 -15.14 -2.36 27.07
C PRO A 3 -14.60 -1.01 26.60
N THR A 4 -14.11 -0.96 25.35
CA THR A 4 -13.63 0.29 24.74
C THR A 4 -14.78 1.11 24.17
N THR A 5 -15.87 0.43 23.80
CA THR A 5 -17.14 1.03 23.34
C THR A 5 -18.32 0.43 24.11
N ASP A 6 -19.46 1.10 24.08
CA ASP A 6 -20.65 0.64 24.82
C ASP A 6 -21.36 -0.51 24.10
N GLU A 7 -21.25 -0.57 22.77
CA GLU A 7 -21.96 -1.54 21.94
C GLU A 7 -21.04 -2.14 20.87
N GLU A 8 -21.39 -3.35 20.43
CA GLU A 8 -20.78 -4.00 19.27
C GLU A 8 -21.30 -3.40 17.97
N TYR A 9 -20.39 -3.20 17.00
CA TYR A 9 -20.77 -2.72 15.66
C TYR A 9 -21.39 -3.85 14.82
N THR A 10 -22.65 -3.69 14.45
CA THR A 10 -23.43 -4.67 13.67
C THR A 10 -23.59 -4.33 12.19
N GLY A 11 -23.07 -3.17 11.75
CA GLY A 11 -23.14 -2.72 10.36
C GLY A 11 -22.18 -3.45 9.41
N GLU A 12 -22.23 -3.04 8.15
CA GLU A 12 -21.24 -3.51 7.14
C GLU A 12 -19.85 -3.02 7.48
N LEU A 13 -18.89 -3.94 7.57
CA LEU A 13 -17.50 -3.62 7.80
C LEU A 13 -16.79 -3.45 6.46
N THR A 14 -16.19 -2.28 6.26
CA THR A 14 -15.29 -1.99 5.14
C THR A 14 -13.90 -1.73 5.66
N LEU A 15 -12.91 -2.42 5.12
CA LEU A 15 -11.50 -2.25 5.45
C LEU A 15 -10.69 -1.96 4.18
N SER A 16 -9.81 -0.97 4.25
CA SER A 16 -8.76 -0.87 3.24
C SER A 16 -7.65 -1.90 3.52
N PRO A 17 -6.82 -2.26 2.53
CA PRO A 17 -5.70 -3.17 2.74
C PRO A 17 -4.75 -2.73 3.87
N SER A 18 -4.46 -1.42 3.97
CA SER A 18 -3.65 -0.87 5.05
C SER A 18 -4.38 -0.86 6.40
N GLN A 19 -5.71 -0.73 6.42
CA GLN A 19 -6.50 -0.87 7.66
C GLN A 19 -6.55 -2.32 8.12
N PHE A 20 -6.65 -3.29 7.20
CA PHE A 20 -6.55 -4.70 7.53
C PHE A 20 -5.20 -5.05 8.18
N GLU A 21 -4.09 -4.61 7.59
CA GLU A 21 -2.75 -4.76 8.16
C GLU A 21 -2.67 -4.17 9.58
N ARG A 22 -3.19 -2.96 9.77
CA ARG A 22 -3.18 -2.27 11.06
C ARG A 22 -4.05 -2.97 12.10
N ALA A 23 -5.25 -3.41 11.72
CA ALA A 23 -6.16 -4.11 12.61
C ALA A 23 -5.61 -5.49 13.01
N LEU A 24 -4.97 -6.20 12.08
CA LEU A 24 -4.30 -7.47 12.36
C LEU A 24 -3.13 -7.29 13.34
N ALA A 25 -2.36 -6.23 13.19
CA ALA A 25 -1.24 -5.92 14.08
C ALA A 25 -1.72 -5.51 15.48
N CYS A 26 -2.71 -4.62 15.59
CA CYS A 26 -3.23 -4.12 16.86
C CYS A 26 -4.65 -3.56 16.69
N PRO A 27 -5.71 -4.30 17.09
CA PRO A 27 -7.09 -3.84 16.99
C PRO A 27 -7.34 -2.48 17.65
N LEU A 28 -6.78 -2.25 18.83
CA LEU A 28 -6.94 -0.97 19.53
C LEU A 28 -6.33 0.19 18.75
N ARG A 29 -5.14 0.03 18.19
CA ARG A 29 -4.50 1.07 17.40
C ARG A 29 -5.30 1.37 16.13
N TRP A 30 -5.81 0.33 15.45
CA TRP A 30 -6.70 0.50 14.31
C TRP A 30 -7.95 1.30 14.69
N PHE A 31 -8.62 0.94 15.80
CA PHE A 31 -9.81 1.64 16.29
C PHE A 31 -9.52 3.12 16.58
N LEU A 32 -8.46 3.42 17.36
CA LEU A 32 -8.09 4.80 17.69
C LEU A 32 -7.78 5.63 16.44
N THR A 33 -7.08 5.06 15.46
CA THR A 33 -6.83 5.72 14.18
C THR A 33 -8.12 5.99 13.42
N THR A 34 -9.05 5.03 13.40
CA THR A 34 -10.32 5.13 12.68
C THR A 34 -11.21 6.23 13.22
N ILE A 35 -11.21 6.46 14.55
CA ILE A 35 -11.95 7.56 15.18
C ILE A 35 -11.19 8.89 15.22
N GLY A 36 -10.00 8.97 14.57
CA GLY A 36 -9.21 10.20 14.49
C GLY A 36 -8.44 10.57 15.76
N ALA A 37 -8.22 9.63 16.67
CA ALA A 37 -7.50 9.87 17.92
C ALA A 37 -5.96 9.96 17.77
N ASP A 38 -5.40 9.68 16.59
CA ASP A 38 -3.94 9.70 16.32
C ASP A 38 -3.36 11.11 16.16
N GLY A 39 -4.19 12.16 16.13
CA GLY A 39 -3.74 13.53 15.84
C GLY A 39 -3.41 13.78 14.36
N PRO A 40 -3.07 15.01 13.97
CA PRO A 40 -2.79 15.34 12.58
C PRO A 40 -1.52 14.64 12.09
N SER A 41 -1.61 13.93 10.96
CA SER A 41 -0.46 13.32 10.29
C SER A 41 0.48 14.39 9.75
N ASN A 42 1.76 14.32 10.12
CA ASN A 42 2.76 15.30 9.71
C ASN A 42 3.09 15.24 8.21
N ALA A 43 3.54 16.37 7.69
CA ALA A 43 3.93 16.69 6.31
C ALA A 43 5.01 15.79 5.66
N ALA A 44 5.48 14.73 6.30
CA ALA A 44 6.27 13.66 5.66
C ALA A 44 5.46 12.88 4.60
N ALA A 45 4.13 13.07 4.58
CA ALA A 45 3.24 12.64 3.49
C ALA A 45 3.64 13.23 2.13
N SER A 46 4.34 14.36 2.08
CA SER A 46 4.55 15.10 0.83
C SER A 46 5.45 14.39 -0.18
N LEU A 47 6.58 13.81 0.23
CA LEU A 47 7.51 13.19 -0.73
C LEU A 47 6.96 11.89 -1.30
N GLY A 48 6.36 11.05 -0.45
CA GLY A 48 5.68 9.82 -0.91
C GLY A 48 4.58 10.15 -1.90
N THR A 49 3.68 11.06 -1.55
CA THR A 49 2.57 11.51 -2.40
C THR A 49 3.06 12.07 -3.75
N LEU A 50 4.14 12.85 -3.73
CA LEU A 50 4.76 13.40 -4.94
C LEU A 50 5.23 12.29 -5.88
N ILE A 51 5.94 11.29 -5.36
CA ILE A 51 6.46 10.18 -6.17
C ILE A 51 5.32 9.31 -6.74
N HIS A 52 4.28 9.04 -5.93
CA HIS A 52 3.10 8.32 -6.42
C HIS A 52 2.40 9.08 -7.55
N ALA A 53 2.26 10.41 -7.44
CA ALA A 53 1.67 11.22 -8.50
C ALA A 53 2.50 11.18 -9.80
N VAL A 54 3.84 11.25 -9.72
CA VAL A 54 4.72 11.08 -10.87
C VAL A 54 4.57 9.70 -11.51
N ALA A 55 4.48 8.64 -10.70
CA ALA A 55 4.30 7.27 -11.18
C ALA A 55 2.91 7.04 -11.82
N GLU A 56 1.88 7.72 -11.33
CA GLU A 56 0.52 7.68 -11.87
C GLU A 56 0.46 8.36 -13.24
N GLU A 57 1.05 9.55 -13.38
CA GLU A 57 1.03 10.34 -14.63
C GLU A 57 1.89 9.70 -15.73
N HIS A 58 2.95 9.00 -15.35
CA HIS A 58 3.91 8.40 -16.27
C HIS A 58 4.09 6.89 -15.99
N PRO A 59 3.06 6.06 -16.24
CA PRO A 59 3.09 4.64 -15.89
C PRO A 59 4.17 3.82 -16.63
N HIS A 60 4.70 4.34 -17.73
CA HIS A 60 5.81 3.80 -18.51
C HIS A 60 6.86 4.89 -18.81
N GLY A 61 6.95 5.90 -17.94
CA GLY A 61 7.79 7.06 -18.16
C GLY A 61 9.27 6.71 -18.31
N THR A 62 9.94 7.39 -19.24
CA THR A 62 11.40 7.38 -19.35
C THR A 62 12.03 8.12 -18.17
N PRO A 63 13.34 7.92 -17.90
CA PRO A 63 14.04 8.69 -16.86
C PRO A 63 13.89 10.21 -17.03
N GLU A 64 13.90 10.69 -18.28
CA GLU A 64 13.76 12.09 -18.64
C GLU A 64 12.35 12.61 -18.29
N GLU A 65 11.30 11.91 -18.75
CA GLU A 65 9.89 12.28 -18.48
C GLU A 65 9.58 12.31 -16.98
N LEU A 66 10.07 11.32 -16.25
CA LEU A 66 9.87 11.25 -14.79
C LEU A 66 10.61 12.37 -14.06
N THR A 67 11.78 12.76 -14.55
CA THR A 67 12.55 13.87 -13.97
C THR A 67 11.86 15.20 -14.24
N GLU A 68 11.39 15.44 -15.47
CA GLU A 68 10.64 16.65 -15.84
C GLU A 68 9.34 16.77 -15.03
N ALA A 69 8.59 15.65 -14.85
CA ALA A 69 7.39 15.62 -14.03
C ALA A 69 7.68 15.93 -12.55
N LEU A 70 8.78 15.39 -12.02
CA LEU A 70 9.23 15.71 -10.66
C LEU A 70 9.55 17.20 -10.49
N GLU A 71 10.28 17.79 -11.43
CA GLU A 71 10.69 19.20 -11.41
C GLU A 71 9.48 20.14 -11.43
N ALA A 72 8.52 19.87 -12.32
CA ALA A 72 7.28 20.63 -12.39
C ALA A 72 6.50 20.59 -11.06
N ARG A 73 6.44 19.43 -10.42
CA ARG A 73 5.74 19.28 -9.14
C ARG A 73 6.48 19.92 -7.96
N ILE A 74 7.80 19.88 -7.97
CA ILE A 74 8.61 20.58 -6.94
C ILE A 74 8.38 22.09 -7.03
N GLU A 75 8.30 22.64 -8.25
CA GLU A 75 8.00 24.04 -8.50
C GLU A 75 6.58 24.42 -8.03
N GLU A 76 5.56 23.63 -8.39
CA GLU A 76 4.17 23.82 -7.95
C GLU A 76 4.02 23.85 -6.44
N LEU A 77 4.73 22.95 -5.73
CA LEU A 77 4.68 22.85 -4.28
C LEU A 77 5.49 23.92 -3.55
N GLY A 78 6.24 24.74 -4.30
CA GLY A 78 7.04 25.82 -3.74
C GLY A 78 8.14 25.36 -2.78
N TYR A 79 8.76 24.22 -3.06
CA TYR A 79 9.88 23.73 -2.23
C TYR A 79 11.02 24.73 -2.24
N ASN A 80 11.39 25.23 -1.04
CA ASN A 80 12.51 26.16 -0.90
C ASN A 80 13.85 25.41 -0.99
N LEU A 81 14.41 25.35 -2.20
CA LEU A 81 15.70 24.69 -2.46
C LEU A 81 16.91 25.47 -1.92
N ASP A 82 16.74 26.70 -1.44
CA ASP A 82 17.82 27.48 -0.81
C ASP A 82 18.15 27.01 0.60
N THR A 83 17.24 26.24 1.21
CA THR A 83 17.45 25.65 2.54
C THR A 83 18.20 24.31 2.45
N TRP A 84 18.90 23.95 3.52
CA TRP A 84 19.51 22.62 3.62
C TRP A 84 18.46 21.49 3.55
N ALA A 85 17.34 21.67 4.23
CA ALA A 85 16.25 20.69 4.24
C ALA A 85 15.62 20.52 2.85
N GLY A 86 15.38 21.61 2.12
CA GLY A 86 14.85 21.57 0.76
C GLY A 86 15.79 20.85 -0.20
N ARG A 87 17.09 21.17 -0.18
CA ARG A 87 18.10 20.46 -1.01
C ARG A 87 18.24 18.99 -0.65
N HIS A 88 18.07 18.61 0.63
CA HIS A 88 18.10 17.22 1.03
C HIS A 88 16.89 16.44 0.50
N SER A 89 15.71 17.06 0.61
CA SER A 89 14.46 16.48 0.09
C SER A 89 14.47 16.33 -1.43
N ASP A 90 14.97 17.33 -2.15
CA ASP A 90 15.14 17.30 -3.62
C ASP A 90 16.07 16.14 -4.05
N ARG A 91 17.25 16.05 -3.46
CA ARG A 91 18.18 14.95 -3.78
C ARG A 91 17.57 13.58 -3.53
N ARG A 92 16.81 13.45 -2.43
CA ARG A 92 16.11 12.22 -2.11
C ARG A 92 15.01 11.92 -3.12
N ALA A 93 14.22 12.92 -3.52
CA ALA A 93 13.19 12.78 -4.53
C ALA A 93 13.75 12.28 -5.86
N ARG A 94 14.84 12.91 -6.34
CA ARG A 94 15.53 12.53 -7.59
C ARG A 94 16.04 11.09 -7.53
N ALA A 95 16.68 10.68 -6.44
CA ALA A 95 17.15 9.30 -6.29
C ALA A 95 16.00 8.28 -6.31
N ILE A 96 14.85 8.61 -5.72
CA ILE A 96 13.66 7.75 -5.76
C ILE A 96 13.08 7.68 -7.18
N VAL A 97 13.05 8.79 -7.91
CA VAL A 97 12.59 8.83 -9.32
C VAL A 97 13.52 8.04 -10.23
N GLU A 98 14.84 8.10 -10.04
CA GLU A 98 15.81 7.24 -10.75
C GLU A 98 15.54 5.75 -10.48
N ASN A 99 15.24 5.39 -9.22
CA ASN A 99 14.85 4.03 -8.87
C ASN A 99 13.50 3.62 -9.47
N LEU A 100 12.54 4.54 -9.54
CA LEU A 100 11.26 4.34 -10.24
C LEU A 100 11.49 4.08 -11.72
N ALA A 101 12.28 4.91 -12.40
CA ALA A 101 12.64 4.72 -13.81
C ALA A 101 13.26 3.34 -14.05
N SER A 102 14.20 2.93 -13.20
CA SER A 102 14.83 1.61 -13.26
C SER A 102 13.83 0.47 -13.09
N TYR A 103 12.81 0.67 -12.25
CA TYR A 103 11.72 -0.29 -12.07
C TYR A 103 10.86 -0.39 -13.34
N LEU A 104 10.42 0.75 -13.89
CA LEU A 104 9.49 0.80 -15.02
C LEU A 104 10.06 0.16 -16.29
N VAL A 105 11.37 0.31 -16.54
CA VAL A 105 12.05 -0.36 -17.67
C VAL A 105 11.88 -1.88 -17.62
N GLY A 106 11.80 -2.46 -16.43
CA GLY A 106 11.59 -3.91 -16.24
C GLY A 106 10.15 -4.38 -16.41
N ILE A 107 9.19 -3.46 -16.63
CA ILE A 107 7.74 -3.76 -16.70
C ILE A 107 7.17 -3.24 -18.02
N PRO A 108 7.45 -3.89 -19.15
CA PRO A 108 7.02 -3.41 -20.48
C PRO A 108 5.56 -3.71 -20.80
N GLY A 109 4.88 -4.55 -20.00
CA GLY A 109 3.49 -4.95 -20.23
C GLY A 109 2.46 -3.86 -19.92
N PRO A 110 1.19 -4.08 -20.25
CA PRO A 110 0.11 -3.18 -19.87
C PRO A 110 0.03 -3.00 -18.35
N VAL A 111 -0.29 -1.77 -17.92
CA VAL A 111 -0.45 -1.43 -16.51
C VAL A 111 -1.65 -0.52 -16.33
N GLU A 112 -2.37 -0.74 -15.26
CA GLU A 112 -3.39 0.19 -14.75
C GLU A 112 -2.84 0.82 -13.48
N VAL A 113 -2.96 2.14 -13.34
CA VAL A 113 -2.47 2.88 -12.18
C VAL A 113 -3.63 3.41 -11.37
N GLU A 114 -3.43 3.49 -10.05
CA GLU A 114 -4.40 4.08 -9.10
C GLU A 114 -5.81 3.46 -9.19
N GLN A 115 -5.88 2.19 -9.60
CA GLN A 115 -7.15 1.47 -9.73
C GLN A 115 -7.74 1.10 -8.37
N THR A 116 -9.03 1.32 -8.25
CA THR A 116 -9.77 0.91 -7.05
C THR A 116 -10.31 -0.50 -7.21
N VAL A 117 -9.99 -1.37 -6.26
CA VAL A 117 -10.67 -2.65 -6.09
C VAL A 117 -11.64 -2.55 -4.92
N SER A 118 -12.82 -3.16 -5.07
CA SER A 118 -13.82 -3.27 -3.99
C SER A 118 -14.55 -4.60 -4.13
N ALA A 119 -14.40 -5.48 -3.16
CA ALA A 119 -15.01 -6.80 -3.18
C ALA A 119 -15.42 -7.28 -1.79
N GLN A 120 -16.46 -8.10 -1.73
CA GLN A 120 -16.87 -8.79 -0.52
C GLN A 120 -16.03 -10.05 -0.34
N VAL A 121 -15.35 -10.14 0.79
CA VAL A 121 -14.54 -11.30 1.19
C VAL A 121 -14.90 -11.63 2.64
N GLU A 122 -15.34 -12.86 2.92
CA GLU A 122 -15.67 -13.33 4.29
C GLU A 122 -16.58 -12.35 5.09
N GLY A 123 -17.55 -11.73 4.42
CA GLY A 123 -18.48 -10.78 5.05
C GLY A 123 -17.90 -9.39 5.35
N VAL A 124 -16.71 -9.11 4.84
CA VAL A 124 -16.04 -7.80 4.90
C VAL A 124 -15.91 -7.23 3.50
N THR A 125 -16.21 -5.95 3.32
CA THR A 125 -15.85 -5.25 2.08
C THR A 125 -14.38 -4.84 2.16
N ILE A 126 -13.51 -5.46 1.35
CA ILE A 126 -12.16 -4.95 1.13
C ILE A 126 -12.23 -3.92 0.03
N ARG A 127 -11.85 -2.68 0.33
CA ARG A 127 -11.81 -1.58 -0.63
C ARG A 127 -10.47 -0.85 -0.55
N GLY A 128 -9.75 -0.80 -1.65
CA GLY A 128 -8.44 -0.14 -1.71
C GLY A 128 -8.11 0.40 -3.08
N ARG A 129 -7.17 1.34 -3.11
CA ARG A 129 -6.58 1.91 -4.31
C ARG A 129 -5.19 1.31 -4.47
N MET A 130 -4.96 0.65 -5.58
CA MET A 130 -3.68 0.00 -5.92
C MET A 130 -2.81 0.99 -6.68
N ASP A 131 -1.55 1.14 -6.29
CA ASP A 131 -0.62 2.02 -7.01
C ASP A 131 -0.46 1.58 -8.46
N ARG A 132 -0.28 0.26 -8.67
CA ARG A 132 -0.11 -0.33 -10.00
C ARG A 132 -0.73 -1.72 -10.04
N LEU A 133 -1.46 -2.01 -11.12
CA LEU A 133 -1.92 -3.34 -11.49
C LEU A 133 -1.25 -3.72 -12.82
N GLU A 134 -0.29 -4.60 -12.75
CA GLU A 134 0.57 -4.98 -13.87
C GLU A 134 0.05 -6.27 -14.52
N HIS A 135 -0.15 -6.26 -15.84
CA HIS A 135 -0.54 -7.44 -16.59
C HIS A 135 0.71 -8.26 -16.94
N VAL A 136 0.76 -9.48 -16.47
CA VAL A 136 1.82 -10.46 -16.71
C VAL A 136 1.25 -11.74 -17.29
N ASP A 137 2.07 -12.66 -17.76
CA ASP A 137 1.60 -13.89 -18.46
C ASP A 137 0.67 -14.74 -17.60
N GLU A 138 0.91 -14.76 -16.28
CA GLU A 138 0.13 -15.55 -15.33
C GLU A 138 -1.16 -14.84 -14.84
N GLY A 139 -1.40 -13.60 -15.23
CA GLY A 139 -2.57 -12.81 -14.82
C GLY A 139 -2.22 -11.37 -14.45
N VAL A 140 -2.81 -10.85 -13.37
CA VAL A 140 -2.49 -9.50 -12.86
C VAL A 140 -1.65 -9.57 -11.59
N ARG A 141 -0.71 -8.64 -11.46
CA ARG A 141 0.11 -8.48 -10.26
C ARG A 141 -0.08 -7.08 -9.67
N VAL A 142 -0.48 -7.02 -8.42
CA VAL A 142 -0.49 -5.74 -7.69
C VAL A 142 0.93 -5.37 -7.30
N THR A 143 1.34 -4.15 -7.61
CA THR A 143 2.60 -3.60 -7.12
C THR A 143 2.32 -2.35 -6.28
N ASP A 144 2.80 -2.39 -5.05
CA ASP A 144 2.74 -1.30 -4.09
C ASP A 144 4.11 -0.60 -4.05
N LEU A 145 4.14 0.69 -4.34
CA LEU A 145 5.35 1.50 -4.39
C LEU A 145 5.68 2.05 -3.00
N LYS A 146 6.87 1.78 -2.50
CA LYS A 146 7.32 2.27 -1.19
C LYS A 146 8.52 3.20 -1.33
N THR A 147 8.36 4.43 -0.88
CA THR A 147 9.39 5.48 -0.89
C THR A 147 10.24 5.52 0.39
N GLY A 148 9.96 4.66 1.35
CA GLY A 148 10.77 4.44 2.55
C GLY A 148 12.06 3.66 2.26
N LYS A 149 12.98 3.60 3.26
CA LYS A 149 14.27 2.89 3.14
C LYS A 149 14.28 1.48 3.69
N SER A 150 13.30 1.07 4.47
CA SER A 150 13.33 -0.20 5.22
C SER A 150 11.93 -0.72 5.55
N GLY A 151 11.89 -1.89 6.16
CA GLY A 151 10.66 -2.53 6.64
C GLY A 151 10.24 -3.75 5.81
N TYR A 152 10.87 -3.99 4.66
CA TYR A 152 10.51 -5.07 3.75
C TYR A 152 11.71 -5.98 3.44
N SER A 153 11.46 -7.27 3.33
CA SER A 153 12.45 -8.28 2.98
C SER A 153 11.80 -9.47 2.27
N ALA A 154 12.60 -10.30 1.60
CA ALA A 154 12.13 -11.54 1.01
C ALA A 154 11.51 -12.51 2.05
N LYS A 155 11.85 -12.36 3.33
CA LYS A 155 11.28 -13.17 4.41
C LYS A 155 9.92 -12.65 4.89
N THR A 156 9.70 -11.33 4.90
CA THR A 156 8.51 -10.72 5.50
C THR A 156 7.40 -10.42 4.50
N VAL A 157 7.74 -10.14 3.23
CA VAL A 157 6.75 -9.78 2.21
C VAL A 157 5.80 -10.93 1.82
N PRO A 158 6.20 -12.21 1.81
CA PRO A 158 5.27 -13.31 1.62
C PRO A 158 4.09 -13.32 2.61
N ASP A 159 4.31 -12.81 3.82
CA ASP A 159 3.30 -12.69 4.88
C ASP A 159 2.77 -11.24 5.05
N ASN A 160 2.87 -10.40 4.02
CA ASN A 160 2.39 -9.02 4.10
C ASN A 160 0.86 -8.94 4.01
N PRO A 161 0.17 -8.39 5.06
CA PRO A 161 -1.29 -8.37 5.08
C PRO A 161 -1.91 -7.41 4.07
N GLN A 162 -1.26 -6.28 3.77
CA GLN A 162 -1.75 -5.31 2.79
C GLN A 162 -1.80 -5.93 1.39
N LEU A 163 -0.75 -6.62 0.97
CA LEU A 163 -0.69 -7.32 -0.31
C LEU A 163 -1.70 -8.47 -0.37
N ALA A 164 -1.84 -9.23 0.72
CA ALA A 164 -2.82 -10.31 0.81
C ALA A 164 -4.25 -9.80 0.65
N ALA A 165 -4.58 -8.65 1.26
CA ALA A 165 -5.90 -8.04 1.12
C ALA A 165 -6.19 -7.63 -0.33
N TYR A 166 -5.22 -7.06 -1.04
CA TYR A 166 -5.37 -6.77 -2.47
C TYR A 166 -5.61 -8.06 -3.28
N GLN A 167 -4.82 -9.11 -3.05
CA GLN A 167 -5.00 -10.38 -3.75
C GLN A 167 -6.38 -10.99 -3.49
N MET A 168 -6.83 -11.02 -2.22
CA MET A 168 -8.17 -11.53 -1.86
C MET A 168 -9.28 -10.76 -2.57
N ALA A 169 -9.19 -9.43 -2.61
CA ALA A 169 -10.20 -8.59 -3.26
C ALA A 169 -10.23 -8.82 -4.79
N LEU A 170 -9.08 -8.91 -5.44
CA LEU A 170 -8.99 -9.19 -6.87
C LEU A 170 -9.51 -10.59 -7.22
N LEU A 171 -9.15 -11.61 -6.43
CA LEU A 171 -9.67 -12.98 -6.62
C LEU A 171 -11.19 -13.01 -6.47
N ALA A 172 -11.74 -12.32 -5.46
CA ALA A 172 -13.19 -12.20 -5.26
C ALA A 172 -13.90 -11.43 -6.37
N SER A 173 -13.19 -10.53 -7.07
CA SER A 173 -13.69 -9.83 -8.26
C SER A 173 -13.59 -10.65 -9.54
N GLY A 174 -13.04 -11.87 -9.49
CA GLY A 174 -12.91 -12.77 -10.63
C GLY A 174 -11.61 -12.60 -11.44
N GLU A 175 -10.66 -11.82 -10.94
CA GLU A 175 -9.37 -11.62 -11.60
C GLU A 175 -8.48 -12.85 -11.48
N ARG A 176 -7.69 -13.10 -12.53
CA ARG A 176 -6.62 -14.09 -12.49
C ARG A 176 -5.36 -13.43 -11.89
N VAL A 177 -5.16 -13.63 -10.60
CA VAL A 177 -4.05 -13.02 -9.86
C VAL A 177 -2.77 -13.83 -10.03
N ALA A 178 -1.68 -13.17 -10.39
CA ALA A 178 -0.33 -13.77 -10.49
C ALA A 178 0.47 -13.63 -9.18
N GLY A 179 0.05 -12.72 -8.31
CA GLY A 179 0.70 -12.41 -7.03
C GLY A 179 0.69 -10.91 -6.73
N ALA A 180 1.51 -10.50 -5.79
CA ALA A 180 1.68 -9.09 -5.44
C ALA A 180 3.15 -8.76 -5.17
N ARG A 181 3.53 -7.48 -5.22
CA ARG A 181 4.90 -6.99 -5.09
C ARG A 181 4.98 -5.74 -4.25
N ILE A 182 6.01 -5.64 -3.43
CA ILE A 182 6.52 -4.37 -2.92
C ILE A 182 7.69 -3.93 -3.79
N ALA A 183 7.60 -2.74 -4.39
CA ALA A 183 8.73 -2.08 -5.03
C ALA A 183 9.27 -1.00 -4.08
N LEU A 184 10.37 -1.30 -3.41
CA LEU A 184 11.03 -0.40 -2.47
C LEU A 184 11.99 0.51 -3.22
N LEU A 185 11.58 1.78 -3.39
CA LEU A 185 12.27 2.78 -4.19
C LEU A 185 13.16 3.73 -3.35
N GLY A 186 12.93 3.79 -2.03
CA GLY A 186 13.63 4.74 -1.15
C GLY A 186 15.03 4.34 -0.70
N ASP A 187 15.52 3.18 -1.09
CA ASP A 187 16.87 2.70 -0.78
C ASP A 187 17.89 3.16 -1.84
N ASP A 188 19.17 2.86 -1.68
CA ASP A 188 20.24 3.23 -2.61
C ASP A 188 20.05 2.65 -4.02
N LYS A 189 19.37 1.50 -4.10
CA LYS A 189 18.92 0.85 -5.34
C LYS A 189 17.52 0.31 -5.15
N PRO A 190 16.70 0.24 -6.22
CA PRO A 190 15.38 -0.33 -6.10
C PRO A 190 15.47 -1.81 -5.70
N LYS A 191 14.61 -2.23 -4.78
CA LYS A 191 14.48 -3.61 -4.35
C LYS A 191 13.06 -4.09 -4.57
N TYR A 192 12.90 -5.33 -4.97
CA TYR A 192 11.61 -5.94 -5.27
C TYR A 192 11.42 -7.18 -4.41
N PHE A 193 10.25 -7.25 -3.78
CA PHE A 193 9.89 -8.37 -2.93
C PHE A 193 8.51 -8.85 -3.32
N ASP A 194 8.41 -10.12 -3.69
CA ASP A 194 7.16 -10.71 -4.17
C ASP A 194 6.45 -11.48 -3.07
N GLN A 195 5.13 -11.32 -3.02
CA GLN A 195 4.22 -12.23 -2.37
C GLN A 195 3.67 -13.16 -3.45
N PRO A 196 3.86 -14.48 -3.32
CA PRO A 196 3.31 -15.44 -4.25
C PRO A 196 1.79 -15.30 -4.37
N ARG A 197 1.24 -15.78 -5.47
CA ARG A 197 -0.20 -15.95 -5.63
C ARG A 197 -0.79 -16.70 -4.44
N LEU A 198 -1.85 -16.14 -3.89
CA LEU A 198 -2.60 -16.80 -2.82
C LEU A 198 -3.54 -17.86 -3.43
N GLU A 199 -3.34 -19.10 -3.05
CA GLU A 199 -4.17 -20.23 -3.47
C GLU A 199 -4.16 -21.34 -2.42
N GLY A 200 -5.13 -22.25 -2.48
CA GLY A 200 -5.23 -23.38 -1.56
C GLY A 200 -5.18 -22.96 -0.09
N GLN A 201 -4.36 -23.64 0.71
CA GLN A 201 -4.26 -23.38 2.15
C GLN A 201 -3.79 -21.97 2.48
N ALA A 202 -2.87 -21.39 1.70
CA ALA A 202 -2.40 -20.02 1.94
C ALA A 202 -3.52 -18.99 1.81
N LEU A 203 -4.45 -19.16 0.87
CA LEU A 203 -5.62 -18.31 0.73
C LEU A 203 -6.58 -18.49 1.92
N GLU A 204 -6.84 -19.74 2.33
CA GLU A 204 -7.70 -20.03 3.49
C GLU A 204 -7.13 -19.45 4.78
N ASP A 205 -5.82 -19.52 4.99
CA ASP A 205 -5.16 -18.93 6.16
C ASP A 205 -5.37 -17.40 6.20
N TRP A 206 -5.40 -16.73 5.04
CA TRP A 206 -5.69 -15.30 4.97
C TRP A 206 -7.18 -14.99 5.17
N HIS A 207 -8.09 -15.85 4.70
CA HIS A 207 -9.52 -15.76 5.00
C HIS A 207 -9.76 -15.90 6.51
N ASP A 208 -9.09 -16.83 7.18
CA ASP A 208 -9.17 -17.00 8.64
C ASP A 208 -8.70 -15.75 9.39
N LYS A 209 -7.57 -15.16 8.97
CA LYS A 209 -7.09 -13.89 9.53
C LYS A 209 -8.09 -12.76 9.31
N LEU A 210 -8.72 -12.67 8.15
CA LEU A 210 -9.73 -11.65 7.86
C LEU A 210 -10.98 -11.85 8.72
N ARG A 211 -11.45 -13.09 8.93
CA ARG A 211 -12.55 -13.42 9.84
C ARG A 211 -12.22 -13.00 11.27
N SER A 212 -11.01 -13.28 11.74
CA SER A 212 -10.56 -12.84 13.07
C SER A 212 -10.54 -11.33 13.20
N VAL A 213 -9.96 -10.62 12.24
CA VAL A 213 -9.94 -9.14 12.21
C VAL A 213 -11.35 -8.58 12.15
N SER A 214 -12.28 -9.18 11.40
CA SER A 214 -13.67 -8.77 11.34
C SER A 214 -14.35 -8.88 12.70
N ALA A 215 -14.11 -9.95 13.44
CA ALA A 215 -14.63 -10.13 14.80
C ALA A 215 -14.05 -9.07 15.76
N ASP A 216 -12.73 -8.88 15.75
CA ASP A 216 -12.04 -7.90 16.59
C ASP A 216 -12.48 -6.45 16.28
N ALA A 217 -12.71 -6.14 14.99
CA ALA A 217 -13.07 -4.79 14.54
C ALA A 217 -14.51 -4.38 14.89
N ARG A 218 -15.36 -5.32 15.29
CA ARG A 218 -16.73 -5.04 15.71
C ARG A 218 -16.84 -4.59 17.16
N GLY A 219 -15.79 -4.77 17.96
CA GLY A 219 -15.80 -4.42 19.38
C GLY A 219 -16.69 -5.36 20.21
N PRO A 220 -17.14 -4.95 21.40
CA PRO A 220 -16.81 -3.70 22.12
C PRO A 220 -15.41 -3.68 22.74
N TYR A 221 -14.65 -4.76 22.62
CA TYR A 221 -13.29 -4.87 23.18
C TYR A 221 -12.26 -4.81 22.06
N PHE A 222 -11.37 -3.81 22.10
CA PHE A 222 -10.25 -3.71 21.18
C PHE A 222 -8.96 -4.02 21.94
N GLU A 223 -8.36 -5.14 21.59
CA GLU A 223 -7.14 -5.61 22.26
C GLU A 223 -5.92 -4.75 21.82
N ALA A 224 -5.12 -4.34 22.81
CA ALA A 224 -3.81 -3.77 22.56
C ALA A 224 -2.80 -4.90 22.33
N ARG A 225 -2.17 -4.94 21.17
CA ARG A 225 -1.07 -5.84 20.85
C ARG A 225 0.22 -5.02 20.77
N PRO A 226 1.30 -5.45 21.50
CA PRO A 226 2.56 -4.70 21.53
C PRO A 226 3.33 -4.73 20.21
#